data_51d8cb82f241d01be54f60c8656d7d54
#
_entry.id   51d8cb82f241d01be54f60c8656d7d54
#
_cell.length_a   1.000
_cell.length_b   1.000
_cell.length_c   1.000
_cell.angle_alpha   90.00
_cell.angle_beta   90.00
_cell.angle_gamma   90.00
#
_symmetry.space_group_name_H-M   'P 1'
#
loop_
_entity.id
_entity.type
_entity.pdbx_description
1 polymer ?
#
loop_
_entity_poly.entity_id
_entity_poly.type
_entity_poly.pdbx_seq_one_letter_code
_entity_poly.pdbx_strand_id
1 'polypeptide(L)'
;REAAANEVVGKLNKVGVSIVAVFGVIILAGIIIGTNSFGSGLDKKKATNYFEMHRYSQAYESAVGTNMKEKNPEQYKKIVTVMKVQHALDSYQNYENVKKYPEALDALLMGLKKYDANKKTAYDLEIENDLASVYDKILDILSDEFGLSKSQAYDILSLGSSEYTSKVNAIAAK
;
A
#
# COMPACT_ATOMS: atom_id res chain seq x y z
N ARG A 1 57.58 22.41 -3.44
CA ARG A 1 56.97 21.59 -2.36
C ARG A 1 55.49 21.34 -2.76
N GLU A 2 55.26 20.24 -3.44
CA GLU A 2 53.91 19.73 -3.73
C GLU A 2 53.36 19.11 -2.46
N ALA A 3 52.18 19.55 -2.05
CA ALA A 3 51.38 18.91 -1.04
C ALA A 3 50.46 17.89 -1.74
N ALA A 4 50.75 16.61 -1.54
CA ALA A 4 49.91 15.53 -2.02
C ALA A 4 48.55 15.57 -1.30
N ALA A 5 47.49 15.75 -2.06
CA ALA A 5 46.13 15.56 -1.58
C ALA A 5 45.88 14.06 -1.32
N ASN A 6 45.77 13.67 -0.05
CA ASN A 6 45.32 12.35 0.35
C ASN A 6 43.83 12.22 0.04
N GLU A 7 43.47 11.63 -1.10
CA GLU A 7 42.14 11.12 -1.32
C GLU A 7 41.86 9.96 -0.36
N VAL A 8 40.99 10.21 0.60
CA VAL A 8 40.40 9.15 1.44
C VAL A 8 39.41 8.40 0.58
N VAL A 9 39.86 7.36 -0.12
CA VAL A 9 38.95 6.41 -0.79
C VAL A 9 38.26 5.58 0.30
N GLY A 10 37.09 6.04 0.72
CA GLY A 10 36.25 5.30 1.65
C GLY A 10 35.90 3.93 1.04
N LYS A 11 36.29 2.84 1.72
CA LYS A 11 35.90 1.48 1.31
C LYS A 11 34.35 1.40 1.31
N LEU A 12 33.75 1.34 0.12
CA LEU A 12 32.32 1.12 -0.03
C LEU A 12 31.92 -0.18 0.69
N ASN A 13 31.01 -0.05 1.65
CA ASN A 13 30.45 -1.19 2.35
C ASN A 13 29.68 -2.07 1.34
N LYS A 14 30.15 -3.30 1.11
CA LYS A 14 29.55 -4.23 0.13
C LYS A 14 28.04 -4.44 0.37
N VAL A 15 27.59 -4.41 1.62
CA VAL A 15 26.17 -4.51 1.99
C VAL A 15 25.40 -3.27 1.53
N GLY A 16 25.94 -2.07 1.74
CA GLY A 16 25.31 -0.82 1.28
C GLY A 16 25.19 -0.77 -0.24
N VAL A 17 26.23 -1.20 -0.98
CA VAL A 17 26.22 -1.28 -2.45
C VAL A 17 25.18 -2.27 -2.94
N SER A 18 25.03 -3.44 -2.27
CA SER A 18 24.01 -4.43 -2.63
C SER A 18 22.60 -3.91 -2.42
N ILE A 19 22.34 -3.17 -1.33
CA ILE A 19 21.03 -2.57 -1.05
C ILE A 19 20.69 -1.52 -2.13
N VAL A 20 21.61 -0.64 -2.45
CA VAL A 20 21.43 0.39 -3.51
C VAL A 20 21.21 -0.27 -4.87
N ALA A 21 21.93 -1.34 -5.19
CA ALA A 21 21.76 -2.08 -6.44
C ALA A 21 20.37 -2.74 -6.54
N VAL A 22 19.89 -3.35 -5.43
CA VAL A 22 18.53 -3.94 -5.37
C VAL A 22 17.45 -2.88 -5.54
N PHE A 23 17.59 -1.72 -4.86
CA PHE A 23 16.66 -0.60 -5.05
C PHE A 23 16.71 -0.04 -6.48
N GLY A 24 17.90 0.06 -7.07
CA GLY A 24 18.08 0.48 -8.45
C GLY A 24 17.39 -0.45 -9.44
N VAL A 25 17.47 -1.77 -9.23
CA VAL A 25 16.78 -2.77 -10.07
C VAL A 25 15.27 -2.68 -9.92
N ILE A 26 14.75 -2.46 -8.70
CA ILE A 26 13.31 -2.31 -8.45
C ILE A 26 12.79 -1.03 -9.13
N ILE A 27 13.51 0.08 -9.04
CA ILE A 27 13.14 1.35 -9.70
C ILE A 27 13.21 1.19 -11.22
N LEU A 28 14.26 0.56 -11.77
CA LEU A 28 14.39 0.29 -13.21
C LEU A 28 13.29 -0.66 -13.71
N ALA A 29 12.98 -1.71 -12.95
CA ALA A 29 11.86 -2.61 -13.29
C ALA A 29 10.53 -1.84 -13.27
N GLY A 30 10.31 -0.95 -12.29
CA GLY A 30 9.15 -0.07 -12.23
C GLY A 30 9.05 0.89 -13.42
N ILE A 31 10.18 1.46 -13.85
CA ILE A 31 10.25 2.36 -15.03
C ILE A 31 10.02 1.57 -16.33
N ILE A 32 10.63 0.39 -16.48
CA ILE A 32 10.46 -0.45 -17.69
C ILE A 32 9.02 -0.95 -17.81
N ILE A 33 8.37 -1.32 -16.70
CA ILE A 33 6.96 -1.69 -16.68
C ILE A 33 6.08 -0.47 -16.98
N GLY A 34 6.42 0.72 -16.47
CA GLY A 34 5.69 1.97 -16.71
C GLY A 34 5.81 2.51 -18.14
N THR A 35 6.95 2.32 -18.82
CA THR A 35 7.19 2.87 -20.17
C THR A 35 6.73 1.98 -21.33
N ASN A 36 6.47 0.68 -21.07
CA ASN A 36 5.99 -0.25 -22.11
C ASN A 36 4.46 -0.26 -22.28
N SER A 37 3.73 0.58 -21.60
CA SER A 37 2.25 0.56 -21.55
C SER A 37 1.56 1.59 -22.46
N PHE A 38 2.13 1.95 -23.59
CA PHE A 38 1.44 2.81 -24.57
C PHE A 38 0.63 2.02 -25.62
N GLY A 39 -0.19 1.06 -25.18
CA GLY A 39 -1.06 0.27 -26.04
C GLY A 39 -2.52 0.32 -25.59
N SER A 40 -3.31 1.26 -26.07
CA SER A 40 -4.62 1.67 -25.56
C SER A 40 -5.78 0.64 -25.60
N GLY A 41 -5.55 -0.59 -25.99
CA GLY A 41 -6.58 -1.66 -26.04
C GLY A 41 -6.28 -2.85 -25.12
N LEU A 42 -4.99 -3.18 -24.94
CA LEU A 42 -4.54 -4.28 -24.09
C LEU A 42 -4.59 -3.92 -22.59
N ASP A 43 -4.39 -2.66 -22.25
CA ASP A 43 -4.26 -2.22 -20.86
C ASP A 43 -5.59 -2.23 -20.08
N LYS A 44 -6.72 -2.06 -20.77
CA LYS A 44 -8.05 -2.17 -20.13
C LYS A 44 -8.37 -3.58 -19.69
N LYS A 45 -8.07 -4.57 -20.54
CA LYS A 45 -8.19 -5.99 -20.19
C LYS A 45 -7.24 -6.32 -19.02
N LYS A 46 -6.07 -5.71 -19.00
CA LYS A 46 -5.06 -5.90 -17.97
C LYS A 46 -5.52 -5.42 -16.61
N ALA A 47 -6.10 -4.21 -16.51
CA ALA A 47 -6.64 -3.68 -15.25
C ALA A 47 -7.80 -4.54 -14.72
N THR A 48 -8.71 -4.96 -15.60
CA THR A 48 -9.83 -5.85 -15.23
C THR A 48 -9.31 -7.22 -14.78
N ASN A 49 -8.39 -7.82 -15.54
CA ASN A 49 -7.80 -9.11 -15.16
C ASN A 49 -7.07 -9.06 -13.82
N TYR A 50 -6.32 -7.99 -13.55
CA TYR A 50 -5.68 -7.82 -12.23
C TYR A 50 -6.71 -7.70 -11.12
N PHE A 51 -7.82 -7.01 -11.35
CA PHE A 51 -8.90 -6.90 -10.37
C PHE A 51 -9.52 -8.26 -10.08
N GLU A 52 -9.86 -9.04 -11.11
CA GLU A 52 -10.40 -10.40 -11.00
C GLU A 52 -9.43 -11.37 -10.29
N MET A 53 -8.13 -11.12 -10.40
CA MET A 53 -7.07 -11.85 -9.68
C MET A 53 -6.82 -11.32 -8.26
N HIS A 54 -7.64 -10.41 -7.75
CA HIS A 54 -7.47 -9.72 -6.46
C HIS A 54 -6.12 -9.00 -6.29
N ARG A 55 -5.52 -8.59 -7.42
CA ARG A 55 -4.26 -7.81 -7.47
C ARG A 55 -4.59 -6.32 -7.59
N TYR A 56 -5.19 -5.77 -6.53
CA TYR A 56 -5.85 -4.46 -6.57
C TYR A 56 -4.90 -3.29 -6.84
N SER A 57 -3.69 -3.29 -6.27
CA SER A 57 -2.68 -2.25 -6.52
C SER A 57 -2.29 -2.20 -8.00
N GLN A 58 -2.05 -3.37 -8.63
CA GLN A 58 -1.72 -3.46 -10.05
C GLN A 58 -2.92 -3.14 -10.96
N ALA A 59 -4.13 -3.52 -10.53
CA ALA A 59 -5.35 -3.12 -11.22
C ALA A 59 -5.49 -1.59 -11.26
N TYR A 60 -5.23 -0.93 -10.15
CA TYR A 60 -5.28 0.52 -10.03
C TYR A 60 -4.21 1.21 -10.88
N GLU A 61 -2.95 0.78 -10.79
CA GLU A 61 -1.85 1.31 -11.61
C GLU A 61 -2.17 1.21 -13.10
N SER A 62 -2.66 0.03 -13.53
CA SER A 62 -3.07 -0.18 -14.93
C SER A 62 -4.27 0.69 -15.33
N ALA A 63 -5.23 0.89 -14.43
CA ALA A 63 -6.41 1.72 -14.70
C ALA A 63 -6.10 3.21 -14.81
N VAL A 64 -5.21 3.72 -13.93
CA VAL A 64 -4.80 5.14 -13.91
C VAL A 64 -3.92 5.48 -15.11
N GLY A 65 -3.07 4.56 -15.55
CA GLY A 65 -2.21 4.71 -16.73
C GLY A 65 -2.97 4.75 -18.07
N THR A 66 -4.29 4.54 -18.03
CA THR A 66 -5.16 4.48 -19.22
C THR A 66 -6.32 5.46 -19.11
N ASN A 67 -7.06 5.64 -20.21
CA ASN A 67 -8.31 6.39 -20.18
C ASN A 67 -9.53 5.55 -19.72
N MET A 68 -9.31 4.61 -18.81
CA MET A 68 -10.36 3.70 -18.31
C MET A 68 -11.50 4.45 -17.62
N LYS A 69 -11.19 5.53 -16.91
CA LYS A 69 -12.19 6.40 -16.26
C LYS A 69 -13.25 6.92 -17.23
N GLU A 70 -12.86 7.21 -18.48
CA GLU A 70 -13.76 7.72 -19.52
C GLU A 70 -14.47 6.59 -20.27
N LYS A 71 -13.74 5.52 -20.55
CA LYS A 71 -14.22 4.46 -21.46
C LYS A 71 -14.89 3.29 -20.75
N ASN A 72 -14.62 3.08 -19.47
CA ASN A 72 -15.25 2.08 -18.61
C ASN A 72 -15.36 2.62 -17.16
N PRO A 73 -16.19 3.65 -16.94
CA PRO A 73 -16.27 4.34 -15.66
C PRO A 73 -16.72 3.44 -14.51
N GLU A 74 -17.55 2.45 -14.78
CA GLU A 74 -18.01 1.51 -13.76
C GLU A 74 -16.86 0.64 -13.23
N GLN A 75 -16.11 -0.02 -14.13
CA GLN A 75 -14.97 -0.83 -13.74
C GLN A 75 -13.87 0.00 -13.06
N TYR A 76 -13.64 1.22 -13.57
CA TYR A 76 -12.74 2.16 -12.91
C TYR A 76 -13.19 2.46 -11.48
N LYS A 77 -14.49 2.68 -11.27
CA LYS A 77 -15.05 2.95 -9.95
C LYS A 77 -14.93 1.74 -9.00
N LYS A 78 -15.11 0.50 -9.52
CA LYS A 78 -14.87 -0.74 -8.77
C LYS A 78 -13.42 -0.79 -8.27
N ILE A 79 -12.46 -0.66 -9.17
CA ILE A 79 -11.02 -0.68 -8.86
C ILE A 79 -10.66 0.40 -7.83
N VAL A 80 -11.07 1.64 -8.05
CA VAL A 80 -10.77 2.75 -7.13
C VAL A 80 -11.38 2.54 -5.75
N THR A 81 -12.58 1.96 -5.67
CA THR A 81 -13.26 1.73 -4.40
C THR A 81 -12.50 0.72 -3.54
N VAL A 82 -12.07 -0.41 -4.10
CA VAL A 82 -11.26 -1.39 -3.36
C VAL A 82 -9.88 -0.82 -3.05
N MET A 83 -9.27 -0.09 -3.99
CA MET A 83 -7.94 0.48 -3.80
C MET A 83 -7.87 1.47 -2.63
N LYS A 84 -8.96 2.17 -2.30
CA LYS A 84 -9.00 3.06 -1.12
C LYS A 84 -8.69 2.31 0.19
N VAL A 85 -9.12 1.05 0.29
CA VAL A 85 -8.84 0.20 1.46
C VAL A 85 -7.49 -0.50 1.30
N GLN A 86 -7.18 -1.00 0.09
CA GLN A 86 -5.91 -1.65 -0.23
C GLN A 86 -4.69 -0.76 0.10
N HIS A 87 -4.79 0.53 -0.11
CA HIS A 87 -3.75 1.50 0.28
C HIS A 87 -3.33 1.43 1.75
N ALA A 88 -4.20 0.93 2.63
CA ALA A 88 -3.82 0.72 4.02
C ALA A 88 -2.80 -0.41 4.17
N LEU A 89 -2.99 -1.52 3.43
CA LEU A 89 -2.04 -2.63 3.39
C LEU A 89 -0.71 -2.22 2.73
N ASP A 90 -0.79 -1.48 1.62
CA ASP A 90 0.41 -1.00 0.93
C ASP A 90 1.21 -0.04 1.83
N SER A 91 0.52 0.85 2.55
CA SER A 91 1.15 1.77 3.51
C SER A 91 1.74 1.03 4.71
N TYR A 92 1.01 0.07 5.28
CA TYR A 92 1.52 -0.81 6.34
C TYR A 92 2.83 -1.46 5.91
N GLN A 93 2.87 -2.08 4.75
CA GLN A 93 4.06 -2.77 4.25
C GLN A 93 5.26 -1.83 4.05
N ASN A 94 5.00 -0.62 3.56
CA ASN A 94 6.03 0.40 3.39
C ASN A 94 6.60 0.86 4.74
N TYR A 95 5.76 1.10 5.74
CA TYR A 95 6.21 1.52 7.08
C TYR A 95 6.91 0.40 7.84
N GLU A 96 6.39 -0.83 7.73
CA GLU A 96 6.98 -2.02 8.34
C GLU A 96 8.40 -2.28 7.81
N ASN A 97 8.60 -2.19 6.49
CA ASN A 97 9.91 -2.34 5.83
C ASN A 97 10.97 -1.35 6.35
N VAL A 98 10.55 -0.16 6.82
CA VAL A 98 11.45 0.83 7.41
C VAL A 98 11.36 0.89 8.93
N LYS A 99 10.71 -0.11 9.56
CA LYS A 99 10.56 -0.27 11.02
C LYS A 99 9.85 0.90 11.71
N LYS A 100 8.92 1.54 11.01
CA LYS A 100 8.04 2.57 11.54
C LYS A 100 6.73 1.94 12.01
N TYR A 101 6.81 1.19 13.11
CA TYR A 101 5.69 0.40 13.61
C TYR A 101 4.46 1.20 14.04
N PRO A 102 4.60 2.40 14.66
CA PRO A 102 3.44 3.24 14.95
C PRO A 102 2.68 3.68 13.69
N GLU A 103 3.41 4.11 12.65
CA GLU A 103 2.82 4.51 11.38
C GLU A 103 2.23 3.30 10.63
N ALA A 104 2.84 2.13 10.76
CA ALA A 104 2.32 0.88 10.20
C ALA A 104 0.97 0.51 10.84
N LEU A 105 0.88 0.56 12.18
CA LEU A 105 -0.37 0.33 12.90
C LEU A 105 -1.44 1.36 12.55
N ASP A 106 -1.08 2.66 12.51
CA ASP A 106 -1.99 3.73 12.10
C ASP A 106 -2.58 3.49 10.71
N ALA A 107 -1.74 3.09 9.74
CA ALA A 107 -2.19 2.77 8.38
C ALA A 107 -3.28 1.68 8.36
N LEU A 108 -3.10 0.60 9.14
CA LEU A 108 -4.11 -0.47 9.25
C LEU A 108 -5.41 0.01 9.90
N LEU A 109 -5.30 0.76 11.01
CA LEU A 109 -6.47 1.33 11.69
C LEU A 109 -7.25 2.29 10.77
N MET A 110 -6.54 3.13 10.01
CA MET A 110 -7.18 3.99 9.00
C MET A 110 -7.82 3.16 7.86
N GLY A 111 -7.28 1.98 7.56
CA GLY A 111 -7.89 1.02 6.63
C GLY A 111 -9.28 0.59 7.06
N LEU A 112 -9.51 0.32 8.35
CA LEU A 112 -10.84 -0.02 8.89
C LEU A 112 -11.85 1.12 8.67
N LYS A 113 -11.46 2.37 8.92
CA LYS A 113 -12.31 3.55 8.64
C LYS A 113 -12.65 3.67 7.16
N LYS A 114 -11.66 3.43 6.28
CA LYS A 114 -11.88 3.48 4.83
C LYS A 114 -12.81 2.37 4.36
N TYR A 115 -12.70 1.17 4.94
CA TYR A 115 -13.63 0.08 4.69
C TYR A 115 -15.06 0.49 5.04
N ASP A 116 -15.29 0.98 6.27
CA ASP A 116 -16.60 1.41 6.73
C ASP A 116 -17.21 2.50 5.86
N ALA A 117 -16.40 3.48 5.45
CA ALA A 117 -16.84 4.57 4.58
C ALA A 117 -17.19 4.12 3.15
N ASN A 118 -16.72 2.95 2.71
CA ASN A 118 -16.93 2.48 1.34
C ASN A 118 -17.85 1.25 1.23
N LYS A 119 -18.34 0.67 2.33
CA LYS A 119 -19.24 -0.50 2.31
C LYS A 119 -20.48 -0.30 1.43
N LYS A 120 -21.14 0.85 1.57
CA LYS A 120 -22.32 1.15 0.75
C LYS A 120 -21.97 1.23 -0.73
N THR A 121 -20.87 1.90 -1.07
CA THR A 121 -20.40 1.99 -2.46
C THR A 121 -20.03 0.63 -3.03
N ALA A 122 -19.43 -0.25 -2.22
CA ALA A 122 -19.10 -1.61 -2.62
C ALA A 122 -20.36 -2.43 -2.92
N TYR A 123 -21.37 -2.30 -2.07
CA TYR A 123 -22.67 -2.93 -2.30
C TYR A 123 -23.32 -2.45 -3.61
N ASP A 124 -23.39 -1.13 -3.82
CA ASP A 124 -23.96 -0.54 -5.03
C ASP A 124 -23.19 -0.94 -6.32
N LEU A 125 -21.93 -1.40 -6.20
CA LEU A 125 -21.05 -1.83 -7.28
C LEU A 125 -20.89 -3.36 -7.38
N GLU A 126 -21.53 -4.13 -6.51
CA GLU A 126 -21.43 -5.59 -6.45
C GLU A 126 -19.97 -6.09 -6.28
N ILE A 127 -19.21 -5.45 -5.36
CA ILE A 127 -17.83 -5.78 -5.02
C ILE A 127 -17.59 -5.90 -3.51
N GLU A 128 -18.62 -6.27 -2.75
CA GLU A 128 -18.52 -6.43 -1.29
C GLU A 128 -17.48 -7.47 -0.90
N ASN A 129 -17.41 -8.56 -1.64
CA ASN A 129 -16.45 -9.63 -1.39
C ASN A 129 -15.01 -9.17 -1.62
N ASP A 130 -14.78 -8.38 -2.66
CA ASP A 130 -13.46 -7.80 -2.93
C ASP A 130 -13.04 -6.86 -1.79
N LEU A 131 -13.95 -5.97 -1.37
CA LEU A 131 -13.69 -5.03 -0.28
C LEU A 131 -13.50 -5.76 1.05
N ALA A 132 -14.31 -6.78 1.33
CA ALA A 132 -14.22 -7.61 2.54
C ALA A 132 -12.89 -8.39 2.58
N SER A 133 -12.43 -8.94 1.45
CA SER A 133 -11.15 -9.65 1.36
C SER A 133 -9.96 -8.77 1.80
N VAL A 134 -9.96 -7.48 1.46
CA VAL A 134 -8.92 -6.56 1.91
C VAL A 134 -9.06 -6.24 3.40
N TYR A 135 -10.29 -6.05 3.86
CA TYR A 135 -10.58 -5.79 5.27
C TYR A 135 -10.17 -6.95 6.18
N ASP A 136 -10.46 -8.19 5.78
CA ASP A 136 -10.09 -9.37 6.54
C ASP A 136 -8.57 -9.50 6.69
N LYS A 137 -7.81 -9.22 5.62
CA LYS A 137 -6.34 -9.15 5.69
C LYS A 137 -5.84 -8.10 6.68
N ILE A 138 -6.52 -6.95 6.76
CA ILE A 138 -6.17 -5.91 7.74
C ILE A 138 -6.40 -6.44 9.17
N LEU A 139 -7.53 -7.11 9.40
CA LEU A 139 -7.83 -7.70 10.71
C LEU A 139 -6.84 -8.80 11.11
N ASP A 140 -6.47 -9.66 10.16
CA ASP A 140 -5.47 -10.71 10.37
C ASP A 140 -4.14 -10.10 10.82
N ILE A 141 -3.64 -9.08 10.12
CA ILE A 141 -2.38 -8.40 10.47
C ILE A 141 -2.51 -7.69 11.83
N LEU A 142 -3.62 -7.01 12.11
CA LEU A 142 -3.85 -6.37 13.41
C LEU A 142 -3.81 -7.40 14.56
N SER A 143 -4.36 -8.59 14.34
CA SER A 143 -4.32 -9.69 15.30
C SER A 143 -2.92 -10.25 15.45
N ASP A 144 -2.28 -10.63 14.34
CA ASP A 144 -1.04 -11.40 14.34
C ASP A 144 0.17 -10.54 14.75
N GLU A 145 0.25 -9.30 14.24
CA GLU A 145 1.42 -8.45 14.47
C GLU A 145 1.28 -7.52 15.68
N PHE A 146 0.05 -7.11 16.00
CA PHE A 146 -0.20 -6.13 17.07
C PHE A 146 -1.05 -6.67 18.22
N GLY A 147 -1.51 -7.92 18.14
CA GLY A 147 -2.34 -8.55 19.17
C GLY A 147 -3.70 -7.87 19.39
N LEU A 148 -4.23 -7.21 18.36
CA LEU A 148 -5.47 -6.45 18.43
C LEU A 148 -6.63 -7.23 17.83
N SER A 149 -7.62 -7.53 18.64
CA SER A 149 -8.92 -7.99 18.12
C SER A 149 -9.64 -6.85 17.37
N LYS A 150 -10.60 -7.21 16.53
CA LYS A 150 -11.47 -6.25 15.84
C LYS A 150 -12.09 -5.23 16.80
N SER A 151 -12.65 -5.68 17.93
CA SER A 151 -13.26 -4.76 18.91
C SER A 151 -12.24 -3.76 19.44
N GLN A 152 -11.07 -4.22 19.86
CA GLN A 152 -10.01 -3.36 20.38
C GLN A 152 -9.53 -2.33 19.34
N ALA A 153 -9.43 -2.74 18.06
CA ALA A 153 -9.08 -1.81 16.99
C ALA A 153 -10.12 -0.69 16.82
N TYR A 154 -11.40 -1.02 16.87
CA TYR A 154 -12.47 -0.01 16.82
C TYR A 154 -12.55 0.85 18.09
N ASP A 155 -12.27 0.28 19.28
CA ASP A 155 -12.17 1.05 20.52
C ASP A 155 -11.07 2.12 20.41
N ILE A 156 -9.89 1.75 19.86
CA ILE A 156 -8.80 2.69 19.62
C ILE A 156 -9.23 3.79 18.64
N LEU A 157 -9.95 3.45 17.57
CA LEU A 157 -10.44 4.39 16.57
C LEU A 157 -11.47 5.39 17.14
N SER A 158 -12.11 5.08 18.27
CA SER A 158 -13.07 5.94 18.95
C SER A 158 -12.42 6.96 19.91
N LEU A 159 -11.12 6.81 20.20
CA LEU A 159 -10.39 7.68 21.12
C LEU A 159 -10.20 9.09 20.55
N GLY A 160 -10.05 10.06 21.42
CA GLY A 160 -9.62 11.41 21.08
C GLY A 160 -8.18 11.42 20.53
N SER A 161 -7.83 12.42 19.74
CA SER A 161 -6.56 12.46 18.99
C SER A 161 -5.31 12.20 19.85
N SER A 162 -5.23 12.80 21.05
CA SER A 162 -4.08 12.62 21.96
C SER A 162 -4.00 11.20 22.51
N GLU A 163 -5.15 10.65 22.95
CA GLU A 163 -5.23 9.29 23.49
C GLU A 163 -4.98 8.25 22.40
N TYR A 164 -5.53 8.46 21.22
CA TYR A 164 -5.27 7.64 20.02
C TYR A 164 -3.77 7.53 19.74
N THR A 165 -3.09 8.67 19.61
CA THR A 165 -1.64 8.69 19.33
C THR A 165 -0.83 8.00 20.41
N SER A 166 -1.16 8.25 21.69
CA SER A 166 -0.50 7.59 22.83
C SER A 166 -0.71 6.06 22.79
N LYS A 167 -1.93 5.62 22.49
CA LYS A 167 -2.28 4.21 22.45
C LYS A 167 -1.60 3.48 21.30
N VAL A 168 -1.60 4.09 20.09
CA VAL A 168 -0.89 3.55 18.92
C VAL A 168 0.60 3.39 19.20
N ASN A 169 1.25 4.42 19.75
CA ASN A 169 2.67 4.34 20.11
C ASN A 169 2.96 3.27 21.16
N ALA A 170 2.11 3.13 22.17
CA ALA A 170 2.29 2.12 23.22
C ALA A 170 2.17 0.68 22.70
N ILE A 171 1.23 0.42 21.77
CA ILE A 171 1.04 -0.91 21.17
C ILE A 171 2.17 -1.24 20.19
N ALA A 172 2.62 -0.27 19.43
CA ALA A 172 3.66 -0.43 18.43
C ALA A 172 5.09 -0.36 18.97
N ALA A 173 5.29 -0.13 20.27
CA ALA A 173 6.59 -0.18 20.92
C ALA A 173 7.06 -1.65 21.00
N LYS A 174 7.77 -2.10 19.96
CA LYS A 174 8.41 -3.43 19.88
C LYS A 174 9.88 -3.35 20.26
#